data_92df5e98ecd856402d4430be90f5f069
#
_entry.id   92df5e98ecd856402d4430be90f5f069
#
_cell.length_a   1.000
_cell.length_b   1.000
_cell.length_c   1.000
_cell.angle_alpha   90.00
_cell.angle_beta   90.00
_cell.angle_gamma   90.00
#
_symmetry.space_group_name_H-M   'P 1'
#
loop_
_entity.id
_entity.type
_entity.pdbx_description
1 polymer ?
#
loop_
_entity_poly.entity_id
_entity_poly.type
_entity_poly.pdbx_seq_one_letter_code
_entity_poly.pdbx_strand_id
1 'polypeptide(L)'
;MIYILEGPDGTGKTTLAREICSQLDAGYTHLTYRWKPRIFDYHTAAIRHAARQVWLTGKPFVIDRWWPTEAVYAHAYRGGSSWPLQGRMADRIARKFGAIYVYCTPDNAEEVVSRHEKLKGVREEMYDDISKVAQLYVDLWWGNTSWQDSGQYIDQLIANGGIRWRPDTVRYGTNDWANLKHFVTQLADTAADWQRHQWDKALNYHYWNIAGHIKTAKYLVVGEQVNPKHRELFWPFYEYRNSSLYLTQIMHEHNFEECDFMWTNIQDHHGTIDPSLVELLEIKPTLKVVPMGKKAASILKRFDVPIHYELPHPSWAKRFGHTIVYKELIKNAFSE
;
A
#
# COMPACT_ATOMS: atom_id res chain seq x y z
N MET A 1 -1.06 -16.78 3.01
CA MET A 1 -2.09 -15.77 3.30
C MET A 1 -1.54 -14.65 4.14
N ILE A 2 -1.92 -13.40 3.86
CA ILE A 2 -1.56 -12.26 4.69
C ILE A 2 -2.84 -11.67 5.25
N TYR A 3 -2.90 -11.52 6.58
CA TYR A 3 -3.98 -10.85 7.29
C TYR A 3 -3.49 -9.49 7.79
N ILE A 4 -4.22 -8.43 7.49
CA ILE A 4 -3.93 -7.08 7.98
C ILE A 4 -5.03 -6.70 8.98
N LEU A 5 -4.66 -6.55 10.24
CA LEU A 5 -5.60 -6.19 11.29
C LEU A 5 -5.65 -4.67 11.46
N GLU A 6 -6.83 -4.11 11.34
CA GLU A 6 -7.10 -2.67 11.45
C GLU A 6 -8.18 -2.39 12.49
N GLY A 7 -8.14 -1.21 13.09
CA GLY A 7 -9.15 -0.79 14.06
C GLY A 7 -8.57 0.05 15.21
N PRO A 8 -9.42 0.71 15.99
CA PRO A 8 -9.00 1.53 17.12
C PRO A 8 -8.38 0.71 18.25
N ASP A 9 -7.73 1.37 19.20
CA ASP A 9 -7.21 0.72 20.39
C ASP A 9 -8.36 0.16 21.24
N GLY A 10 -8.11 -0.94 21.92
CA GLY A 10 -9.15 -1.61 22.74
C GLY A 10 -10.07 -2.59 22.00
N THR A 11 -10.00 -2.72 20.68
CA THR A 11 -10.89 -3.61 19.90
C THR A 11 -10.42 -5.05 19.77
N GLY A 12 -9.38 -5.45 20.51
CA GLY A 12 -8.95 -6.85 20.57
C GLY A 12 -8.04 -7.30 19.41
N LYS A 13 -7.50 -6.40 18.58
CA LYS A 13 -6.58 -6.74 17.48
C LYS A 13 -5.46 -7.69 17.88
N THR A 14 -4.72 -7.36 18.95
CA THR A 14 -3.62 -8.17 19.42
C THR A 14 -4.07 -9.54 19.94
N THR A 15 -5.27 -9.63 20.53
CA THR A 15 -5.86 -10.90 20.95
C THR A 15 -6.22 -11.75 19.74
N LEU A 16 -6.85 -11.16 18.73
CA LEU A 16 -7.14 -11.81 17.46
C LEU A 16 -5.85 -12.25 16.75
N ALA A 17 -4.84 -11.38 16.70
CA ALA A 17 -3.54 -11.73 16.10
C ALA A 17 -2.92 -12.98 16.74
N ARG A 18 -2.92 -13.04 18.08
CA ARG A 18 -2.40 -14.21 18.83
C ARG A 18 -3.21 -15.47 18.51
N GLU A 19 -4.51 -15.36 18.41
CA GLU A 19 -5.36 -16.52 18.09
C GLU A 19 -5.12 -17.00 16.65
N ILE A 20 -5.01 -16.09 15.67
CA ILE A 20 -4.62 -16.45 14.29
C ILE A 20 -3.26 -17.14 14.27
N CYS A 21 -2.28 -16.59 14.97
CA CYS A 21 -0.95 -17.20 15.05
C CYS A 21 -0.99 -18.59 15.70
N SER A 22 -1.80 -18.78 16.74
CA SER A 22 -1.94 -20.05 17.44
C SER A 22 -2.63 -21.12 16.61
N GLN A 23 -3.73 -20.78 15.94
CA GLN A 23 -4.51 -21.76 15.17
C GLN A 23 -3.91 -22.07 13.80
N LEU A 24 -3.33 -21.07 13.14
CA LEU A 24 -2.87 -21.20 11.75
C LEU A 24 -1.33 -21.27 11.64
N ASP A 25 -0.62 -21.32 12.74
CA ASP A 25 0.86 -21.29 12.79
C ASP A 25 1.43 -20.10 11.98
N ALA A 26 0.78 -18.93 12.12
CA ALA A 26 1.08 -17.75 11.34
C ALA A 26 2.26 -16.95 11.91
N GLY A 27 3.06 -16.34 11.02
CA GLY A 27 4.02 -15.31 11.40
C GLY A 27 3.31 -14.01 11.83
N TYR A 28 4.01 -13.13 12.55
CA TYR A 28 3.42 -11.91 13.11
C TYR A 28 4.37 -10.74 13.07
N THR A 29 3.84 -9.57 12.77
CA THR A 29 4.50 -8.28 13.00
C THR A 29 3.50 -7.24 13.47
N HIS A 30 3.90 -6.43 14.46
CA HIS A 30 3.13 -5.28 14.92
C HIS A 30 3.80 -3.99 14.43
N LEU A 31 3.05 -3.15 13.71
CA LEU A 31 3.55 -1.87 13.25
C LEU A 31 3.27 -0.81 14.30
N THR A 32 4.32 -0.39 15.01
CA THR A 32 4.22 0.70 15.98
C THR A 32 4.38 2.04 15.30
N TYR A 33 3.35 2.88 15.43
CA TYR A 33 3.36 4.24 14.91
C TYR A 33 4.06 5.19 15.90
N ARG A 34 5.38 5.19 15.85
CA ARG A 34 6.10 6.38 16.28
C ARG A 34 6.28 7.23 15.03
N TRP A 35 5.85 8.49 15.09
CA TRP A 35 6.01 9.42 13.97
C TRP A 35 7.42 9.30 13.37
N LYS A 36 7.51 8.79 12.16
CA LYS A 36 8.76 8.63 11.43
C LYS A 36 8.56 9.18 10.03
N PRO A 37 9.46 10.02 9.51
CA PRO A 37 9.37 10.56 8.17
C PRO A 37 9.45 9.49 7.06
N ARG A 38 9.40 8.21 7.39
CA ARG A 38 9.49 7.06 6.50
C ARG A 38 8.43 5.99 6.80
N ILE A 39 7.26 6.41 7.22
CA ILE A 39 6.20 5.47 7.60
C ILE A 39 5.80 4.53 6.46
N PHE A 40 5.80 5.03 5.23
CA PHE A 40 5.50 4.22 4.07
C PHE A 40 6.58 3.16 3.79
N ASP A 41 7.85 3.49 3.94
CA ASP A 41 8.96 2.54 3.80
C ASP A 41 8.78 1.38 4.76
N TYR A 42 8.35 1.69 5.97
CA TYR A 42 8.10 0.71 7.02
C TYR A 42 6.94 -0.22 6.66
N HIS A 43 5.83 0.33 6.14
CA HIS A 43 4.70 -0.47 5.68
C HIS A 43 5.07 -1.37 4.50
N THR A 44 5.72 -0.81 3.48
CA THR A 44 6.10 -1.60 2.31
C THR A 44 7.12 -2.67 2.61
N ALA A 45 8.04 -2.44 3.54
CA ALA A 45 8.95 -3.46 4.02
C ALA A 45 8.20 -4.58 4.76
N ALA A 46 7.23 -4.23 5.60
CA ALA A 46 6.44 -5.20 6.36
C ALA A 46 5.61 -6.12 5.45
N ILE A 47 4.89 -5.57 4.47
CA ILE A 47 4.07 -6.39 3.57
C ILE A 47 4.92 -7.31 2.69
N ARG A 48 6.09 -6.87 2.27
CA ARG A 48 7.01 -7.70 1.48
C ARG A 48 7.65 -8.78 2.31
N HIS A 49 8.04 -8.45 3.55
CA HIS A 49 8.50 -9.46 4.49
C HIS A 49 7.42 -10.53 4.69
N ALA A 50 6.18 -10.12 4.94
CA ALA A 50 5.05 -11.03 5.08
C ALA A 50 4.85 -11.90 3.84
N ALA A 51 4.84 -11.30 2.64
CA ALA A 51 4.68 -12.02 1.38
C ALA A 51 5.81 -13.04 1.17
N ARG A 52 7.05 -12.66 1.45
CA ARG A 52 8.20 -13.56 1.39
C ARG A 52 8.08 -14.73 2.37
N GLN A 53 7.66 -14.46 3.60
CA GLN A 53 7.46 -15.51 4.60
C GLN A 53 6.36 -16.49 4.19
N VAL A 54 5.22 -15.97 3.72
CA VAL A 54 4.13 -16.80 3.18
C VAL A 54 4.62 -17.68 2.03
N TRP A 55 5.37 -17.09 1.11
CA TRP A 55 5.92 -17.83 -0.04
C TRP A 55 6.91 -18.91 0.36
N LEU A 56 7.84 -18.61 1.28
CA LEU A 56 8.88 -19.55 1.70
C LEU A 56 8.34 -20.68 2.58
N THR A 57 7.36 -20.40 3.42
CA THR A 57 6.90 -21.34 4.47
C THR A 57 5.54 -21.96 4.18
N GLY A 58 4.76 -21.38 3.26
CA GLY A 58 3.34 -21.72 3.05
C GLY A 58 2.43 -21.29 4.20
N LYS A 59 3.00 -20.75 5.31
CA LYS A 59 2.25 -20.35 6.50
C LYS A 59 1.69 -18.95 6.34
N PRO A 60 0.51 -18.67 6.92
CA PRO A 60 -0.04 -17.31 6.95
C PRO A 60 0.86 -16.31 7.69
N PHE A 61 0.61 -15.03 7.47
CA PHE A 61 1.31 -13.95 8.18
C PHE A 61 0.33 -12.86 8.61
N VAL A 62 0.47 -12.37 9.84
CA VAL A 62 -0.37 -11.31 10.40
C VAL A 62 0.43 -10.03 10.51
N ILE A 63 -0.13 -8.95 9.96
CA ILE A 63 0.34 -7.57 10.15
C ILE A 63 -0.68 -6.86 11.03
N ASP A 64 -0.30 -6.48 12.24
CA ASP A 64 -1.14 -5.74 13.17
C ASP A 64 -0.87 -4.24 12.99
N ARG A 65 -1.85 -3.53 12.50
CA ARG A 65 -1.90 -2.17 12.01
C ARG A 65 -1.33 -1.98 10.60
N TRP A 66 -1.95 -1.08 9.86
CA TRP A 66 -1.57 -0.75 8.50
C TRP A 66 -1.83 0.74 8.21
N TRP A 67 -1.82 1.12 6.95
CA TRP A 67 -2.02 2.50 6.52
C TRP A 67 -3.33 3.15 7.02
N PRO A 68 -4.50 2.48 7.07
CA PRO A 68 -5.70 3.08 7.64
C PRO A 68 -5.52 3.61 9.06
N THR A 69 -4.76 2.90 9.91
CA THR A 69 -4.40 3.41 11.24
C THR A 69 -3.69 4.76 11.16
N GLU A 70 -2.68 4.91 10.29
CA GLU A 70 -1.99 6.20 10.14
C GLU A 70 -2.96 7.30 9.70
N ALA A 71 -3.77 7.03 8.68
CA ALA A 71 -4.71 8.02 8.16
C ALA A 71 -5.75 8.45 9.22
N VAL A 72 -6.35 7.51 9.95
CA VAL A 72 -7.34 7.77 10.98
C VAL A 72 -6.74 8.57 12.15
N TYR A 73 -5.61 8.11 12.69
CA TYR A 73 -4.97 8.79 13.82
C TYR A 73 -4.39 10.15 13.43
N ALA A 74 -3.86 10.29 12.21
CA ALA A 74 -3.42 11.59 11.70
C ALA A 74 -4.57 12.58 11.62
N HIS A 75 -5.74 12.14 11.13
CA HIS A 75 -6.92 12.98 11.07
C HIS A 75 -7.43 13.33 12.48
N ALA A 76 -7.49 12.36 13.39
CA ALA A 76 -7.98 12.58 14.74
C ALA A 76 -7.15 13.62 15.52
N TYR A 77 -5.82 13.55 15.40
CA TYR A 77 -4.91 14.27 16.29
C TYR A 77 -3.96 15.26 15.62
N ARG A 78 -3.83 15.23 14.28
CA ARG A 78 -2.84 16.03 13.54
C ARG A 78 -3.42 16.87 12.42
N GLY A 79 -4.75 16.91 12.29
CA GLY A 79 -5.43 17.66 11.22
C GLY A 79 -5.35 17.01 9.84
N GLY A 80 -4.94 15.75 9.77
CA GLY A 80 -4.89 14.96 8.55
C GLY A 80 -3.54 14.31 8.28
N SER A 81 -3.52 13.33 7.37
CA SER A 81 -2.28 12.68 6.94
C SER A 81 -1.54 13.55 5.94
N SER A 82 -0.26 13.75 6.15
CA SER A 82 0.63 14.43 5.19
C SER A 82 0.92 13.59 3.94
N TRP A 83 0.38 12.34 3.85
CA TRP A 83 0.81 11.35 2.88
C TRP A 83 -0.35 10.53 2.26
N PRO A 84 -1.40 11.16 1.71
CA PRO A 84 -2.58 10.42 1.22
C PRO A 84 -2.27 9.52 0.03
N LEU A 85 -1.36 9.93 -0.87
CA LEU A 85 -0.94 9.15 -2.03
C LEU A 85 -0.24 7.85 -1.59
N GLN A 86 0.58 7.94 -0.57
CA GLN A 86 1.29 6.80 0.01
C GLN A 86 0.34 5.75 0.60
N GLY A 87 -0.75 6.21 1.21
CA GLY A 87 -1.79 5.32 1.73
C GLY A 87 -2.43 4.48 0.64
N ARG A 88 -2.80 5.10 -0.47
CA ARG A 88 -3.35 4.39 -1.64
C ARG A 88 -2.37 3.37 -2.19
N MET A 89 -1.09 3.72 -2.22
CA MET A 89 -0.06 2.81 -2.72
C MET A 89 0.18 1.65 -1.78
N ALA A 90 0.27 1.89 -0.48
CA ALA A 90 0.37 0.83 0.52
C ALA A 90 -0.80 -0.14 0.41
N ASP A 91 -2.02 0.37 0.25
CA ASP A 91 -3.24 -0.41 0.04
C ASP A 91 -3.18 -1.25 -1.25
N ARG A 92 -2.75 -0.66 -2.36
CA ARG A 92 -2.57 -1.40 -3.62
C ARG A 92 -1.53 -2.51 -3.51
N ILE A 93 -0.41 -2.24 -2.84
CA ILE A 93 0.63 -3.24 -2.61
C ILE A 93 0.07 -4.41 -1.80
N ALA A 94 -0.61 -4.12 -0.69
CA ALA A 94 -1.20 -5.14 0.15
C ALA A 94 -2.19 -6.03 -0.63
N ARG A 95 -3.05 -5.41 -1.44
CA ARG A 95 -3.99 -6.12 -2.32
C ARG A 95 -3.31 -6.95 -3.40
N LYS A 96 -2.25 -6.41 -4.01
CA LYS A 96 -1.44 -7.15 -5.00
C LYS A 96 -0.87 -8.43 -4.40
N PHE A 97 -0.51 -8.41 -3.13
CA PHE A 97 -0.07 -9.60 -2.39
C PHE A 97 -1.23 -10.44 -1.83
N GLY A 98 -2.47 -10.15 -2.22
CA GLY A 98 -3.63 -10.92 -1.79
C GLY A 98 -3.93 -10.80 -0.29
N ALA A 99 -3.56 -9.68 0.34
CA ALA A 99 -3.85 -9.47 1.75
C ALA A 99 -5.36 -9.30 2.00
N ILE A 100 -5.82 -9.87 3.09
CA ILE A 100 -7.17 -9.68 3.62
C ILE A 100 -7.12 -8.70 4.77
N TYR A 101 -7.94 -7.66 4.70
CA TYR A 101 -8.13 -6.70 5.77
C TYR A 101 -9.16 -7.21 6.77
N VAL A 102 -8.79 -7.26 8.03
CA VAL A 102 -9.69 -7.58 9.13
C VAL A 102 -9.90 -6.33 9.96
N TYR A 103 -11.05 -5.68 9.78
CA TYR A 103 -11.42 -4.49 10.52
C TYR A 103 -12.04 -4.86 11.86
N CYS A 104 -11.25 -4.65 12.91
CA CYS A 104 -11.63 -4.84 14.30
C CYS A 104 -12.40 -3.60 14.77
N THR A 105 -13.66 -3.50 14.39
CA THR A 105 -14.51 -2.35 14.74
C THR A 105 -15.91 -2.80 15.17
N PRO A 106 -16.41 -2.34 16.33
CA PRO A 106 -17.77 -2.62 16.78
C PRO A 106 -18.80 -1.88 15.92
N ASP A 107 -20.08 -2.08 16.22
CA ASP A 107 -21.17 -1.42 15.52
C ASP A 107 -21.27 0.07 15.84
N ASN A 108 -20.86 0.46 17.03
CA ASN A 108 -20.85 1.86 17.45
C ASN A 108 -19.52 2.24 18.14
N ALA A 109 -19.24 3.53 18.13
CA ALA A 109 -18.02 4.08 18.72
C ALA A 109 -17.99 3.99 20.26
N GLU A 110 -19.14 4.02 20.92
CA GLU A 110 -19.27 4.01 22.38
C GLU A 110 -18.70 2.73 23.00
N GLU A 111 -18.86 1.60 22.32
CA GLU A 111 -18.29 0.32 22.77
C GLU A 111 -16.76 0.37 22.79
N VAL A 112 -16.13 1.03 21.81
CA VAL A 112 -14.69 1.23 21.78
C VAL A 112 -14.24 2.10 22.94
N VAL A 113 -14.92 3.22 23.13
CA VAL A 113 -14.63 4.17 24.22
C VAL A 113 -14.74 3.49 25.58
N SER A 114 -15.85 2.77 25.83
CA SER A 114 -16.06 2.04 27.08
C SER A 114 -14.95 1.01 27.36
N ARG A 115 -14.50 0.30 26.35
CA ARG A 115 -13.39 -0.67 26.50
C ARG A 115 -12.04 0.00 26.71
N HIS A 116 -11.81 1.08 25.98
CA HIS A 116 -10.59 1.86 26.14
C HIS A 116 -10.45 2.39 27.57
N GLU A 117 -11.52 2.95 28.12
CA GLU A 117 -11.55 3.44 29.52
C GLU A 117 -11.23 2.32 30.54
N LYS A 118 -11.75 1.09 30.30
CA LYS A 118 -11.42 -0.06 31.17
C LYS A 118 -9.95 -0.50 31.09
N LEU A 119 -9.28 -0.18 30.00
CA LEU A 119 -7.86 -0.52 29.79
C LEU A 119 -6.91 0.63 30.12
N LYS A 120 -7.44 1.81 30.41
CA LYS A 120 -6.66 2.99 30.83
C LYS A 120 -5.87 2.68 32.11
N GLY A 121 -4.61 3.00 32.10
CA GLY A 121 -3.70 2.68 33.20
C GLY A 121 -3.07 1.27 33.16
N VAL A 122 -3.52 0.39 32.27
CA VAL A 122 -2.89 -0.93 32.05
C VAL A 122 -1.84 -0.86 30.93
N ARG A 123 -1.94 0.14 30.05
CA ARG A 123 -1.01 0.37 28.92
C ARG A 123 -0.58 1.84 28.88
N GLU A 124 0.70 2.09 28.95
CA GLU A 124 1.30 3.44 28.96
C GLU A 124 1.21 4.21 27.65
N GLU A 125 0.81 3.58 26.53
CA GLU A 125 0.85 4.19 25.19
C GLU A 125 -0.54 4.52 24.64
N MET A 126 -1.60 4.53 25.45
CA MET A 126 -2.97 4.80 24.98
C MET A 126 -3.26 6.31 25.00
N TYR A 127 -3.90 6.79 23.94
CA TYR A 127 -4.40 8.16 23.88
C TYR A 127 -5.45 8.41 24.95
N ASP A 128 -5.46 9.60 25.53
CA ASP A 128 -6.42 9.96 26.57
C ASP A 128 -7.87 9.98 26.09
N ASP A 129 -8.10 10.39 24.85
CA ASP A 129 -9.43 10.39 24.20
C ASP A 129 -9.35 9.62 22.88
N ILE A 130 -10.06 8.50 22.81
CA ILE A 130 -10.17 7.65 21.62
C ILE A 130 -11.50 7.84 20.89
N SER A 131 -12.42 8.66 21.40
CA SER A 131 -13.77 8.76 20.86
C SER A 131 -13.79 9.16 19.38
N LYS A 132 -12.98 10.15 19.00
CA LYS A 132 -12.85 10.57 17.61
C LYS A 132 -12.29 9.46 16.71
N VAL A 133 -11.27 8.74 17.16
CA VAL A 133 -10.70 7.60 16.41
C VAL A 133 -11.74 6.48 16.25
N ALA A 134 -12.48 6.16 17.31
CA ALA A 134 -13.52 5.14 17.29
C ALA A 134 -14.62 5.49 16.27
N GLN A 135 -15.10 6.74 16.30
CA GLN A 135 -16.10 7.23 15.35
C GLN A 135 -15.57 7.14 13.91
N LEU A 136 -14.35 7.53 13.68
CA LEU A 136 -13.71 7.51 12.37
C LEU A 136 -13.62 6.09 11.77
N TYR A 137 -13.32 5.08 12.58
CA TYR A 137 -13.33 3.69 12.11
C TYR A 137 -14.74 3.17 11.81
N VAL A 138 -15.74 3.58 12.60
CA VAL A 138 -17.15 3.26 12.31
C VAL A 138 -17.57 3.92 10.99
N ASP A 139 -17.29 5.19 10.80
CA ASP A 139 -17.58 5.93 9.57
C ASP A 139 -16.87 5.32 8.35
N LEU A 140 -15.60 4.96 8.49
CA LEU A 140 -14.83 4.29 7.46
C LEU A 140 -15.46 2.95 7.06
N TRP A 141 -15.93 2.17 8.03
CA TRP A 141 -16.59 0.91 7.74
C TRP A 141 -17.92 1.11 7.02
N TRP A 142 -18.77 2.00 7.52
CA TRP A 142 -20.13 2.18 7.01
C TRP A 142 -20.22 3.14 5.82
N GLY A 143 -19.21 3.94 5.55
CA GLY A 143 -19.24 4.97 4.51
C GLY A 143 -20.05 6.19 4.90
N ASN A 144 -20.05 6.56 6.18
CA ASN A 144 -20.77 7.72 6.66
C ASN A 144 -20.09 9.03 6.19
N THR A 145 -20.82 9.88 5.51
CA THR A 145 -20.31 11.04 4.77
C THR A 145 -20.14 12.32 5.59
N SER A 146 -20.12 12.27 6.92
CA SER A 146 -19.94 13.46 7.76
C SER A 146 -18.54 14.09 7.68
N TRP A 147 -17.64 13.51 6.91
CA TRP A 147 -16.29 13.95 6.70
C TRP A 147 -16.19 14.80 5.44
N GLN A 148 -16.07 16.07 5.63
CA GLN A 148 -15.78 16.99 4.54
C GLN A 148 -14.33 17.51 4.70
N ASP A 149 -13.40 16.67 4.28
CA ASP A 149 -12.01 17.12 4.11
C ASP A 149 -11.53 16.66 2.73
N SER A 150 -11.72 17.54 1.75
CA SER A 150 -11.58 17.23 0.33
C SER A 150 -10.17 16.81 -0.02
N GLY A 151 -10.01 15.58 -0.46
CA GLY A 151 -8.78 15.07 -1.08
C GLY A 151 -7.99 14.04 -0.27
N GLN A 152 -8.43 13.63 0.89
CA GLN A 152 -7.74 12.63 1.69
C GLN A 152 -8.13 11.20 1.30
N TYR A 153 -7.23 10.25 1.48
CA TYR A 153 -7.44 8.84 1.17
C TYR A 153 -8.70 8.26 1.84
N ILE A 154 -8.95 8.62 3.10
CA ILE A 154 -10.13 8.17 3.86
C ILE A 154 -11.42 8.74 3.27
N ASP A 155 -11.44 10.02 2.88
CA ASP A 155 -12.63 10.65 2.30
C ASP A 155 -13.07 9.93 1.03
N GLN A 156 -12.13 9.49 0.21
CA GLN A 156 -12.43 8.73 -0.99
C GLN A 156 -12.96 7.33 -0.69
N LEU A 157 -12.46 6.66 0.34
CA LEU A 157 -13.00 5.38 0.77
C LEU A 157 -14.43 5.54 1.28
N ILE A 158 -14.71 6.59 2.05
CA ILE A 158 -16.03 6.91 2.58
C ILE A 158 -16.97 7.32 1.46
N ALA A 159 -16.55 8.21 0.55
CA ALA A 159 -17.34 8.65 -0.61
C ALA A 159 -17.76 7.49 -1.53
N ASN A 160 -16.98 6.41 -1.57
CA ASN A 160 -17.30 5.17 -2.29
C ASN A 160 -18.15 4.17 -1.47
N GLY A 161 -18.83 4.60 -0.42
CA GLY A 161 -19.74 3.77 0.39
C GLY A 161 -19.08 2.99 1.51
N GLY A 162 -17.86 3.36 1.91
CA GLY A 162 -17.08 2.68 2.94
C GLY A 162 -16.39 1.42 2.45
N ILE A 163 -15.73 0.74 3.36
CA ILE A 163 -14.89 -0.41 3.04
C ILE A 163 -15.60 -1.77 3.15
N ARG A 164 -16.80 -1.82 3.73
CA ARG A 164 -17.56 -3.07 3.98
C ARG A 164 -17.87 -3.88 2.72
N TRP A 165 -17.92 -3.23 1.56
CA TRP A 165 -18.25 -3.87 0.29
C TRP A 165 -17.03 -4.37 -0.49
N ARG A 166 -15.86 -4.22 0.07
CA ARG A 166 -14.64 -4.68 -0.58
C ARG A 166 -14.51 -6.20 -0.37
N PRO A 167 -14.27 -6.96 -1.43
CA PRO A 167 -14.22 -8.42 -1.36
C PRO A 167 -13.04 -8.97 -0.53
N ASP A 168 -12.03 -8.14 -0.29
CA ASP A 168 -10.83 -8.45 0.50
C ASP A 168 -10.92 -7.95 1.95
N THR A 169 -12.13 -7.63 2.42
CA THR A 169 -12.32 -7.03 3.74
C THR A 169 -13.32 -7.83 4.56
N VAL A 170 -12.91 -8.18 5.78
CA VAL A 170 -13.72 -8.90 6.78
C VAL A 170 -13.84 -8.02 8.01
N ARG A 171 -15.00 -8.04 8.65
CA ARG A 171 -15.22 -7.36 9.94
C ARG A 171 -15.06 -8.34 11.10
N TYR A 172 -14.37 -7.90 12.12
CA TYR A 172 -14.30 -8.53 13.44
C TYR A 172 -15.00 -7.62 14.44
N GLY A 173 -16.25 -7.94 14.73
CA GLY A 173 -17.15 -7.13 15.56
C GLY A 173 -17.35 -7.71 16.95
N THR A 174 -18.25 -7.06 17.72
CA THR A 174 -18.53 -7.41 19.12
C THR A 174 -19.00 -8.85 19.30
N ASN A 175 -19.82 -9.34 18.37
CA ASN A 175 -20.35 -10.71 18.42
C ASN A 175 -19.26 -11.78 18.21
N ASP A 176 -18.21 -11.45 17.50
CA ASP A 176 -17.10 -12.37 17.20
C ASP A 176 -16.16 -12.53 18.40
N TRP A 177 -16.16 -11.56 19.32
CA TRP A 177 -15.27 -11.57 20.48
C TRP A 177 -15.55 -12.73 21.46
N ALA A 178 -16.81 -13.15 21.55
CA ALA A 178 -17.21 -14.30 22.36
C ALA A 178 -16.83 -15.64 21.72
N ASN A 179 -16.63 -15.67 20.39
CA ASN A 179 -16.37 -16.86 19.60
C ASN A 179 -15.09 -16.73 18.74
N LEU A 180 -14.04 -16.21 19.34
CA LEU A 180 -12.78 -15.89 18.65
C LEU A 180 -12.21 -17.05 17.81
N LYS A 181 -12.23 -18.28 18.37
CA LYS A 181 -11.74 -19.47 17.65
C LYS A 181 -12.55 -19.77 16.40
N HIS A 182 -13.86 -19.69 16.50
CA HIS A 182 -14.76 -19.90 15.37
C HIS A 182 -14.56 -18.84 14.28
N PHE A 183 -14.42 -17.58 14.70
CA PHE A 183 -14.11 -16.48 13.76
C PHE A 183 -12.81 -16.74 12.97
N VAL A 184 -11.75 -17.20 13.64
CA VAL A 184 -10.48 -17.50 12.96
C VAL A 184 -10.64 -18.65 11.97
N THR A 185 -11.42 -19.67 12.29
CA THR A 185 -11.73 -20.76 11.34
C THR A 185 -12.46 -20.23 10.12
N GLN A 186 -13.53 -19.46 10.30
CA GLN A 186 -14.28 -18.86 9.19
C GLN A 186 -13.40 -17.90 8.35
N LEU A 187 -12.54 -17.14 9.02
CA LEU A 187 -11.59 -16.26 8.34
C LEU A 187 -10.63 -17.07 7.46
N ALA A 188 -10.14 -18.20 7.94
CA ALA A 188 -9.24 -19.06 7.18
C ALA A 188 -9.93 -19.66 5.94
N ASP A 189 -11.19 -20.10 6.07
CA ASP A 189 -11.98 -20.65 4.97
C ASP A 189 -12.26 -19.58 3.90
N THR A 190 -12.72 -18.40 4.32
CA THR A 190 -12.94 -17.26 3.41
C THR A 190 -11.65 -16.89 2.69
N ALA A 191 -10.56 -16.94 3.41
CA ALA A 191 -9.26 -16.61 2.90
C ALA A 191 -8.74 -17.63 1.88
N ALA A 192 -8.99 -18.91 2.08
CA ALA A 192 -8.57 -19.98 1.14
C ALA A 192 -9.25 -19.83 -0.22
N ASP A 193 -10.53 -19.44 -0.26
CA ASP A 193 -11.26 -19.20 -1.50
C ASP A 193 -10.75 -17.95 -2.24
N TRP A 194 -10.42 -16.90 -1.50
CA TRP A 194 -9.87 -15.68 -2.07
C TRP A 194 -8.46 -15.91 -2.65
N GLN A 195 -7.61 -16.68 -1.97
CA GLN A 195 -6.26 -16.98 -2.45
C GLN A 195 -6.23 -17.72 -3.77
N ARG A 196 -7.04 -18.75 -3.94
CA ARG A 196 -7.07 -19.49 -5.19
C ARG A 196 -7.27 -18.57 -6.40
N HIS A 197 -8.04 -17.49 -6.23
CA HIS A 197 -8.29 -16.52 -7.30
C HIS A 197 -7.19 -15.48 -7.52
N GLN A 198 -6.46 -15.11 -6.48
CA GLN A 198 -5.47 -14.03 -6.54
C GLN A 198 -4.02 -14.51 -6.70
N TRP A 199 -3.68 -15.62 -6.07
CA TRP A 199 -2.32 -16.15 -6.15
C TRP A 199 -2.02 -16.79 -7.51
N ASP A 200 -2.97 -17.46 -8.13
CA ASP A 200 -2.81 -17.97 -9.50
C ASP A 200 -2.55 -16.82 -10.48
N LYS A 201 -3.11 -15.64 -10.23
CA LYS A 201 -2.84 -14.45 -11.03
C LYS A 201 -1.55 -13.72 -10.65
N ALA A 202 -1.16 -13.73 -9.38
CA ALA A 202 0.04 -13.02 -8.90
C ALA A 202 1.33 -13.83 -9.00
N LEU A 203 1.26 -15.16 -8.86
CA LEU A 203 2.42 -16.07 -8.97
C LEU A 203 2.76 -16.44 -10.41
N ASN A 204 1.79 -16.46 -11.31
CA ASN A 204 2.04 -16.68 -12.74
C ASN A 204 2.70 -15.50 -13.44
N TYR A 205 2.78 -14.33 -12.77
CA TYR A 205 3.46 -13.18 -13.31
C TYR A 205 4.68 -12.87 -12.45
N HIS A 206 5.86 -12.97 -13.03
CA HIS A 206 7.15 -12.55 -12.45
C HIS A 206 7.23 -11.02 -12.22
N TYR A 207 6.13 -10.37 -11.83
CA TYR A 207 5.99 -8.90 -11.71
C TYR A 207 6.61 -8.30 -10.45
N TRP A 208 7.64 -8.90 -9.91
CA TRP A 208 8.34 -8.33 -8.76
C TRP A 208 8.93 -6.94 -9.03
N ASN A 209 9.12 -6.62 -10.31
CA ASN A 209 9.69 -5.35 -10.75
C ASN A 209 8.68 -4.40 -11.42
N ILE A 210 7.38 -4.70 -11.45
CA ILE A 210 6.37 -3.84 -12.06
C ILE A 210 5.34 -3.41 -11.02
N ALA A 211 5.10 -2.11 -10.95
CA ALA A 211 4.08 -1.50 -10.10
C ALA A 211 3.07 -0.72 -10.92
N GLY A 212 1.84 -0.60 -10.44
CA GLY A 212 0.76 0.15 -11.10
C GLY A 212 -0.38 -0.73 -11.57
N HIS A 213 -1.36 -0.12 -12.24
CA HIS A 213 -2.60 -0.81 -12.62
C HIS A 213 -2.70 -0.95 -14.14
N ILE A 214 -2.49 -2.16 -14.65
CA ILE A 214 -2.42 -2.43 -16.09
C ILE A 214 -3.66 -1.96 -16.87
N LYS A 215 -4.86 -2.02 -16.30
CA LYS A 215 -6.10 -1.67 -17.01
C LYS A 215 -6.22 -0.17 -17.29
N THR A 216 -5.81 0.67 -16.35
CA THR A 216 -5.98 2.13 -16.41
C THR A 216 -4.74 2.87 -16.88
N ALA A 217 -3.56 2.29 -16.70
CA ALA A 217 -2.31 2.95 -17.02
C ALA A 217 -2.22 3.35 -18.50
N LYS A 218 -1.74 4.55 -18.73
CA LYS A 218 -1.39 5.14 -20.03
C LYS A 218 0.12 5.14 -20.25
N TYR A 219 0.86 5.30 -19.16
CA TYR A 219 2.31 5.47 -19.17
C TYR A 219 3.02 4.34 -18.43
N LEU A 220 4.14 3.90 -19.00
CA LEU A 220 5.09 3.02 -18.34
C LEU A 220 6.40 3.77 -18.09
N VAL A 221 6.63 4.13 -16.85
CA VAL A 221 7.86 4.81 -16.43
C VAL A 221 8.92 3.76 -16.11
N VAL A 222 10.06 3.86 -16.81
CA VAL A 222 11.11 2.84 -16.74
C VAL A 222 12.38 3.42 -16.13
N GLY A 223 12.73 2.98 -14.93
CA GLY A 223 14.02 3.25 -14.29
C GLY A 223 15.13 2.35 -14.82
N GLU A 224 16.35 2.64 -14.40
CA GLU A 224 17.53 1.83 -14.80
C GLU A 224 17.59 0.53 -13.98
N GLN A 225 17.70 0.65 -12.67
CA GLN A 225 17.93 -0.46 -11.76
C GLN A 225 17.49 -0.10 -10.34
N VAL A 226 16.99 -1.07 -9.59
CA VAL A 226 16.73 -0.91 -8.16
C VAL A 226 18.06 -0.65 -7.43
N ASN A 227 18.10 0.36 -6.57
CA ASN A 227 19.28 0.62 -5.76
C ASN A 227 19.68 -0.64 -4.97
N PRO A 228 20.94 -1.10 -5.06
CA PRO A 228 21.38 -2.31 -4.35
C PRO A 228 21.10 -2.32 -2.86
N LYS A 229 21.11 -1.15 -2.21
CA LYS A 229 20.75 -1.00 -0.78
C LYS A 229 19.27 -1.26 -0.49
N HIS A 230 18.43 -1.36 -1.52
CA HIS A 230 16.99 -1.54 -1.43
C HIS A 230 16.50 -2.79 -2.18
N ARG A 231 17.42 -3.70 -2.58
CA ARG A 231 17.10 -4.96 -3.27
C ARG A 231 16.08 -5.82 -2.53
N GLU A 232 16.13 -5.79 -1.22
CA GLU A 232 15.18 -6.52 -0.37
C GLU A 232 13.74 -6.02 -0.51
N LEU A 233 13.56 -4.81 -1.02
CA LEU A 233 12.25 -4.19 -1.14
C LEU A 233 11.53 -4.58 -2.44
N PHE A 234 12.18 -5.19 -3.42
CA PHE A 234 11.61 -5.67 -4.70
C PHE A 234 10.71 -4.65 -5.43
N TRP A 235 10.87 -3.34 -5.18
CA TRP A 235 10.02 -2.32 -5.73
C TRP A 235 10.72 -1.58 -6.86
N PRO A 236 10.12 -1.46 -8.04
CA PRO A 236 10.80 -0.90 -9.21
C PRO A 236 11.18 0.56 -9.02
N PHE A 237 10.34 1.31 -8.33
CA PHE A 237 10.53 2.72 -8.12
C PHE A 237 10.19 3.06 -6.67
N TYR A 238 11.24 3.32 -5.89
CA TYR A 238 11.09 3.55 -4.47
C TYR A 238 10.83 5.04 -4.19
N GLU A 239 9.58 5.42 -4.11
CA GLU A 239 9.05 6.78 -4.19
C GLU A 239 9.50 7.74 -3.09
N TYR A 240 10.09 7.21 -2.01
CA TYR A 240 10.33 7.96 -0.78
C TYR A 240 11.76 8.26 -0.48
N ARG A 241 12.68 8.01 -1.40
CA ARG A 241 14.07 8.34 -1.21
C ARG A 241 14.61 9.18 -2.34
N ASN A 242 15.23 10.29 -1.96
CA ASN A 242 16.06 11.12 -2.84
C ASN A 242 15.35 11.58 -4.13
N SER A 243 15.66 10.94 -5.23
CA SER A 243 15.20 11.31 -6.56
C SER A 243 13.76 10.87 -6.84
N SER A 244 13.33 9.76 -6.25
CA SER A 244 11.98 9.26 -6.45
C SER A 244 10.94 10.11 -5.72
N LEU A 245 11.21 10.47 -4.47
CA LEU A 245 10.37 11.41 -3.72
C LEU A 245 10.20 12.73 -4.47
N TYR A 246 11.28 13.22 -5.03
CA TYR A 246 11.27 14.46 -5.81
C TYR A 246 10.36 14.35 -7.06
N LEU A 247 10.43 13.23 -7.77
CA LEU A 247 9.54 12.99 -8.92
C LEU A 247 8.07 12.89 -8.48
N THR A 248 7.80 12.12 -7.41
CA THR A 248 6.44 11.97 -6.88
C THR A 248 5.84 13.30 -6.46
N GLN A 249 6.61 14.17 -5.83
CA GLN A 249 6.18 15.53 -5.47
C GLN A 249 5.79 16.35 -6.71
N ILE A 250 6.60 16.30 -7.77
CA ILE A 250 6.30 17.00 -9.02
C ILE A 250 5.04 16.46 -9.68
N MET A 251 4.88 15.14 -9.72
CA MET A 251 3.66 14.52 -10.27
C MET A 251 2.40 14.93 -9.50
N HIS A 252 2.51 15.01 -8.17
CA HIS A 252 1.42 15.48 -7.33
C HIS A 252 1.11 16.97 -7.54
N GLU A 253 2.12 17.83 -7.67
CA GLU A 253 1.95 19.25 -7.97
C GLU A 253 1.19 19.49 -9.30
N HIS A 254 1.37 18.61 -10.27
CA HIS A 254 0.67 18.66 -11.56
C HIS A 254 -0.65 17.88 -11.59
N ASN A 255 -1.13 17.37 -10.45
CA ASN A 255 -2.36 16.60 -10.30
C ASN A 255 -2.46 15.38 -11.24
N PHE A 256 -1.35 14.73 -11.55
CA PHE A 256 -1.38 13.50 -12.33
C PHE A 256 -2.01 12.36 -11.55
N GLU A 257 -2.93 11.65 -12.21
CA GLU A 257 -3.61 10.51 -11.60
C GLU A 257 -2.67 9.30 -11.53
N GLU A 258 -2.45 8.77 -10.32
CA GLU A 258 -1.56 7.62 -10.11
C GLU A 258 -1.97 6.38 -10.93
N CYS A 259 -3.28 6.21 -11.17
CA CYS A 259 -3.79 5.11 -11.97
C CYS A 259 -3.39 5.17 -13.44
N ASP A 260 -2.89 6.30 -13.93
CA ASP A 260 -2.37 6.47 -15.27
C ASP A 260 -0.95 5.92 -15.45
N PHE A 261 -0.28 5.51 -14.37
CA PHE A 261 1.13 5.12 -14.40
C PHE A 261 1.34 3.67 -14.01
N MET A 262 2.27 3.05 -14.72
CA MET A 262 3.00 1.85 -14.29
C MET A 262 4.48 2.17 -14.15
N TRP A 263 5.14 1.46 -13.25
CA TRP A 263 6.53 1.68 -12.87
C TRP A 263 7.32 0.39 -12.98
N THR A 264 8.49 0.45 -13.58
CA THR A 264 9.41 -0.69 -13.63
C THR A 264 10.87 -0.22 -13.71
N ASN A 265 11.79 -1.16 -13.60
CA ASN A 265 13.19 -0.97 -13.95
C ASN A 265 13.54 -1.90 -15.10
N ILE A 266 14.46 -1.46 -15.94
CA ILE A 266 14.90 -2.24 -17.10
C ILE A 266 15.78 -3.42 -16.69
N GLN A 267 16.47 -3.31 -15.55
CA GLN A 267 17.29 -4.36 -15.00
C GLN A 267 16.72 -4.85 -13.68
N ASP A 268 16.73 -6.16 -13.51
CA ASP A 268 16.44 -6.80 -12.24
C ASP A 268 17.54 -6.52 -11.19
N HIS A 269 17.40 -7.14 -10.02
CA HIS A 269 18.38 -7.02 -8.95
C HIS A 269 19.74 -7.69 -9.24
N HIS A 270 19.83 -8.51 -10.28
CA HIS A 270 21.08 -9.11 -10.76
C HIS A 270 21.73 -8.27 -11.88
N GLY A 271 21.06 -7.23 -12.37
CA GLY A 271 21.53 -6.41 -13.48
C GLY A 271 21.21 -7.00 -14.85
N THR A 272 20.39 -8.06 -14.91
CA THR A 272 19.87 -8.64 -16.14
C THR A 272 18.59 -7.92 -16.55
N ILE A 273 18.28 -7.94 -17.85
CA ILE A 273 17.04 -7.34 -18.33
C ILE A 273 15.86 -8.15 -17.82
N ASP A 274 14.90 -7.43 -17.27
CA ASP A 274 13.69 -8.05 -16.74
C ASP A 274 12.77 -8.51 -17.89
N PRO A 275 12.56 -9.81 -18.08
CA PRO A 275 11.69 -10.30 -19.15
C PRO A 275 10.23 -9.85 -18.98
N SER A 276 9.80 -9.53 -17.78
CA SER A 276 8.44 -9.06 -17.51
C SER A 276 8.13 -7.71 -18.14
N LEU A 277 9.15 -6.90 -18.46
CA LEU A 277 8.98 -5.66 -19.21
C LEU A 277 8.49 -5.94 -20.63
N VAL A 278 9.12 -6.90 -21.32
CA VAL A 278 8.74 -7.28 -22.69
C VAL A 278 7.34 -7.88 -22.71
N GLU A 279 7.07 -8.82 -21.82
CA GLU A 279 5.75 -9.43 -21.66
C GLU A 279 4.64 -8.40 -21.37
N LEU A 280 4.93 -7.39 -20.52
CA LEU A 280 3.98 -6.31 -20.24
C LEU A 280 3.62 -5.52 -21.50
N LEU A 281 4.62 -5.21 -22.32
CA LEU A 281 4.40 -4.44 -23.58
C LEU A 281 3.66 -5.27 -24.64
N GLU A 282 3.84 -6.59 -24.64
CA GLU A 282 3.03 -7.49 -25.48
C GLU A 282 1.57 -7.53 -25.02
N ILE A 283 1.32 -7.58 -23.70
CA ILE A 283 -0.03 -7.59 -23.14
C ILE A 283 -0.74 -6.23 -23.33
N LYS A 284 -0.01 -5.12 -23.21
CA LYS A 284 -0.54 -3.76 -23.34
C LYS A 284 0.34 -2.88 -24.23
N PRO A 285 0.27 -3.05 -25.55
CA PRO A 285 1.10 -2.31 -26.49
C PRO A 285 0.77 -0.80 -26.57
N THR A 286 -0.34 -0.39 -25.97
CA THR A 286 -0.76 1.02 -25.93
C THR A 286 -0.04 1.85 -24.86
N LEU A 287 0.79 1.23 -24.01
CA LEU A 287 1.54 1.95 -23.00
C LEU A 287 2.57 2.88 -23.65
N LYS A 288 2.53 4.14 -23.25
CA LYS A 288 3.54 5.13 -23.62
C LYS A 288 4.77 4.96 -22.74
N VAL A 289 5.86 4.45 -23.31
CA VAL A 289 7.09 4.12 -22.54
C VAL A 289 7.94 5.38 -22.32
N VAL A 290 8.22 5.67 -21.05
CA VAL A 290 8.96 6.86 -20.61
C VAL A 290 10.17 6.46 -19.77
N PRO A 291 11.37 6.28 -20.37
CA PRO A 291 12.57 6.00 -19.61
C PRO A 291 13.06 7.21 -18.81
N MET A 292 13.55 6.93 -17.61
CA MET A 292 14.12 7.90 -16.70
C MET A 292 15.64 7.82 -16.70
N GLY A 293 16.27 8.58 -17.60
CA GLY A 293 17.70 8.68 -17.76
C GLY A 293 18.25 7.93 -18.97
N LYS A 294 19.41 8.42 -19.46
CA LYS A 294 20.05 7.96 -20.71
C LYS A 294 20.32 6.46 -20.76
N LYS A 295 20.64 5.84 -19.62
CA LYS A 295 20.96 4.42 -19.57
C LYS A 295 19.73 3.56 -19.80
N ALA A 296 18.60 3.88 -19.12
CA ALA A 296 17.33 3.20 -19.36
C ALA A 296 16.90 3.36 -20.84
N ALA A 297 16.96 4.58 -21.37
CA ALA A 297 16.63 4.85 -22.77
C ALA A 297 17.52 4.07 -23.75
N SER A 298 18.85 4.05 -23.52
CA SER A 298 19.79 3.33 -24.39
C SER A 298 19.53 1.83 -24.42
N ILE A 299 19.17 1.22 -23.28
CA ILE A 299 18.86 -0.20 -23.22
C ILE A 299 17.55 -0.50 -23.94
N LEU A 300 16.49 0.28 -23.68
CA LEU A 300 15.20 0.12 -24.39
C LEU A 300 15.36 0.19 -25.91
N LYS A 301 16.16 1.14 -26.40
CA LYS A 301 16.47 1.28 -27.84
C LYS A 301 17.17 0.03 -28.43
N ARG A 302 18.00 -0.68 -27.66
CA ARG A 302 18.64 -1.93 -28.12
C ARG A 302 17.65 -3.10 -28.26
N PHE A 303 16.50 -3.01 -27.60
CA PHE A 303 15.42 -3.99 -27.69
C PHE A 303 14.27 -3.54 -28.57
N ASP A 304 14.49 -2.50 -29.38
CA ASP A 304 13.50 -1.93 -30.31
C ASP A 304 12.19 -1.54 -29.62
N VAL A 305 12.25 -1.20 -28.32
CA VAL A 305 11.08 -0.74 -27.56
C VAL A 305 10.79 0.72 -27.94
N PRO A 306 9.58 1.03 -28.45
CA PRO A 306 9.19 2.39 -28.77
C PRO A 306 9.21 3.29 -27.53
N ILE A 307 9.97 4.38 -27.59
CA ILE A 307 10.04 5.38 -26.52
C ILE A 307 9.14 6.54 -26.88
N HIS A 308 8.16 6.85 -26.01
CA HIS A 308 7.27 7.98 -26.19
C HIS A 308 7.95 9.30 -25.84
N TYR A 309 8.61 9.35 -24.68
CA TYR A 309 9.30 10.53 -24.21
C TYR A 309 10.49 10.13 -23.34
N GLU A 310 11.67 10.74 -23.56
CA GLU A 310 12.89 10.45 -22.77
C GLU A 310 13.08 11.53 -21.72
N LEU A 311 12.97 11.15 -20.44
CA LEU A 311 13.17 12.06 -19.32
C LEU A 311 14.59 11.90 -18.73
N PRO A 312 15.21 13.00 -18.29
CA PRO A 312 16.40 12.91 -17.46
C PRO A 312 16.09 12.18 -16.14
N HIS A 313 17.09 11.51 -15.58
CA HIS A 313 16.90 10.91 -14.27
C HIS A 313 16.62 11.98 -13.20
N PRO A 314 15.66 11.79 -12.26
CA PRO A 314 15.28 12.82 -11.28
C PRO A 314 16.46 13.36 -10.46
N SER A 315 17.48 12.54 -10.20
CA SER A 315 18.69 12.97 -9.49
C SER A 315 19.49 14.04 -10.26
N TRP A 316 19.36 14.10 -11.58
CA TRP A 316 20.01 15.13 -12.39
C TRP A 316 19.44 16.51 -12.04
N ALA A 317 18.13 16.67 -12.06
CA ALA A 317 17.49 17.94 -11.72
C ALA A 317 17.80 18.39 -10.28
N LYS A 318 17.79 17.44 -9.35
CA LYS A 318 18.07 17.71 -7.94
C LYS A 318 19.53 18.14 -7.70
N ARG A 319 20.49 17.49 -8.36
CA ARG A 319 21.93 17.77 -8.19
C ARG A 319 22.37 19.08 -8.83
N PHE A 320 21.76 19.44 -9.94
CA PHE A 320 22.19 20.58 -10.76
C PHE A 320 21.23 21.78 -10.66
N GLY A 321 20.25 21.72 -9.79
CA GLY A 321 19.32 22.86 -9.57
C GLY A 321 18.32 23.10 -10.71
N HIS A 322 18.13 22.15 -11.62
CA HIS A 322 17.25 22.28 -12.79
C HIS A 322 15.77 21.97 -12.49
N THR A 323 15.29 22.36 -11.32
CA THR A 323 13.93 22.00 -10.86
C THR A 323 12.83 22.52 -11.79
N ILE A 324 12.90 23.77 -12.23
CA ILE A 324 11.89 24.38 -13.11
C ILE A 324 11.85 23.65 -14.45
N VAL A 325 13.00 23.48 -15.08
CA VAL A 325 13.12 22.76 -16.37
C VAL A 325 12.60 21.33 -16.25
N TYR A 326 12.90 20.66 -15.16
CA TYR A 326 12.47 19.28 -14.95
C TYR A 326 10.96 19.17 -14.75
N LYS A 327 10.32 20.12 -14.06
CA LYS A 327 8.87 20.18 -13.92
C LYS A 327 8.18 20.34 -15.29
N GLU A 328 8.69 21.19 -16.15
CA GLU A 328 8.15 21.36 -17.50
C GLU A 328 8.34 20.09 -18.36
N LEU A 329 9.47 19.42 -18.25
CA LEU A 329 9.70 18.15 -18.96
C LEU A 329 8.71 17.06 -18.50
N ILE A 330 8.47 16.93 -17.19
CA ILE A 330 7.47 16.00 -16.63
C ILE A 330 6.07 16.35 -17.13
N LYS A 331 5.69 17.62 -17.08
CA LYS A 331 4.41 18.09 -17.60
C LYS A 331 4.23 17.72 -19.06
N ASN A 332 5.21 18.02 -19.91
CA ASN A 332 5.14 17.73 -21.34
C ASN A 332 5.08 16.22 -21.64
N ALA A 333 5.77 15.40 -20.85
CA ALA A 333 5.78 13.95 -21.04
C ALA A 333 4.46 13.26 -20.70
N PHE A 334 3.65 13.85 -19.82
CA PHE A 334 2.47 13.21 -19.25
C PHE A 334 1.16 13.99 -19.43
N SER A 335 1.16 15.06 -20.23
CA SER A 335 -0.04 15.90 -20.49
C SER A 335 -0.84 15.49 -21.73
N GLU A 336 -0.44 14.46 -22.47
CA GLU A 336 -1.09 13.98 -23.68
C GLU A 336 -2.03 12.77 -23.37
#